data_392dc7d64a9c41ab11d566032078edd1
#
_entry.id   392dc7d64a9c41ab11d566032078edd1
#
_cell.length_a   1.000
_cell.length_b   1.000
_cell.length_c   1.000
_cell.angle_alpha   90.00
_cell.angle_beta   90.00
_cell.angle_gamma   90.00
#
_symmetry.space_group_name_H-M   'P 1'
#
loop_
_entity.id
_entity.type
_entity.pdbx_description
1 polymer ?
#
loop_
_entity_poly.entity_id
_entity_poly.type
_entity_poly.pdbx_seq_one_letter_code
_entity_poly.pdbx_strand_id
1 'polypeptide(L)'
;MNLKEFVDLLEKNGKLKRVTKEVDPVYEVAALMEDAGDTPLYLENVKGSVLPCITNICSSRDLVALALECEPNEIISKISGAINNLSEPKTVETSSYKEIEASLDLLPILTHQTTDGGPYIASAMAVAHDEEHGRNISFHRAMKIDSNHMVMRILDRHLKEYMDRGLKEFAYCNGVSVPVLLGSATSFEIEHDEMAVANALADSPVIEVGGHMVPQSEVVMICEFTGGMHDEGSFLDLTETPDIIRKGPVIEIKKIFVRDDS
;
A
#
# COMPACT_ATOMS: atom_id res chain seq x y z
N MET A 1 12.65 -7.91 6.02
CA MET A 1 11.98 -8.87 5.08
C MET A 1 11.01 -8.07 4.21
N ASN A 2 11.21 -8.06 2.88
CA ASN A 2 10.30 -7.43 1.92
C ASN A 2 9.06 -8.31 1.67
N LEU A 3 8.10 -7.84 0.85
CA LEU A 3 6.85 -8.58 0.60
C LEU A 3 7.12 -9.92 -0.08
N LYS A 4 8.00 -9.97 -1.10
CA LYS A 4 8.34 -11.22 -1.80
C LYS A 4 8.94 -12.25 -0.84
N GLU A 5 9.90 -11.85 -0.01
CA GLU A 5 10.50 -12.73 1.00
C GLU A 5 9.45 -13.26 2.00
N PHE A 6 8.45 -12.42 2.33
CA PHE A 6 7.34 -12.85 3.19
C PHE A 6 6.43 -13.86 2.48
N VAL A 7 6.13 -13.64 1.20
CA VAL A 7 5.38 -14.62 0.37
C VAL A 7 6.11 -15.96 0.31
N ASP A 8 7.43 -15.93 0.05
CA ASP A 8 8.26 -17.15 0.03
C ASP A 8 8.26 -17.86 1.39
N LEU A 9 8.29 -17.11 2.49
CA LEU A 9 8.19 -17.65 3.85
C LEU A 9 6.82 -18.30 4.12
N LEU A 10 5.74 -17.65 3.70
CA LEU A 10 4.38 -18.20 3.83
C LEU A 10 4.24 -19.51 3.05
N GLU A 11 4.75 -19.55 1.82
CA GLU A 11 4.71 -20.74 0.99
C GLU A 11 5.53 -21.90 1.62
N LYS A 12 6.76 -21.62 2.05
CA LYS A 12 7.62 -22.59 2.74
C LYS A 12 6.97 -23.19 3.99
N ASN A 13 6.16 -22.41 4.69
CA ASN A 13 5.44 -22.83 5.89
C ASN A 13 4.05 -23.44 5.61
N GLY A 14 3.67 -23.60 4.33
CA GLY A 14 2.35 -24.13 3.95
C GLY A 14 1.19 -23.21 4.35
N LYS A 15 1.45 -21.91 4.52
CA LYS A 15 0.49 -20.88 4.92
C LYS A 15 -0.01 -20.02 3.74
N LEU A 16 0.32 -20.38 2.50
CA LEU A 16 -0.06 -19.69 1.28
C LEU A 16 -0.86 -20.64 0.38
N LYS A 17 -1.96 -20.15 -0.20
CA LYS A 17 -2.69 -20.87 -1.24
C LYS A 17 -2.50 -20.14 -2.58
N ARG A 18 -1.97 -20.86 -3.58
CA ARG A 18 -1.87 -20.36 -4.96
C ARG A 18 -3.15 -20.60 -5.72
N VAL A 19 -3.58 -19.59 -6.48
CA VAL A 19 -4.70 -19.66 -7.44
C VAL A 19 -4.12 -19.41 -8.81
N THR A 20 -4.03 -20.46 -9.62
CA THR A 20 -3.41 -20.45 -10.95
C THR A 20 -4.40 -20.14 -12.08
N LYS A 21 -5.71 -20.34 -11.85
CA LYS A 21 -6.75 -19.95 -12.81
C LYS A 21 -6.82 -18.43 -12.89
N GLU A 22 -7.21 -17.92 -14.07
CA GLU A 22 -7.56 -16.51 -14.21
C GLU A 22 -8.75 -16.17 -13.30
N VAL A 23 -8.66 -15.03 -12.60
CA VAL A 23 -9.70 -14.51 -11.70
C VAL A 23 -10.10 -13.09 -12.09
N ASP A 24 -11.39 -12.78 -12.00
CA ASP A 24 -11.89 -11.44 -12.29
C ASP A 24 -11.64 -10.50 -11.11
N PRO A 25 -11.00 -9.33 -11.29
CA PRO A 25 -10.79 -8.35 -10.22
C PRO A 25 -12.09 -7.76 -9.69
N VAL A 26 -13.20 -7.92 -10.42
CA VAL A 26 -14.52 -7.43 -10.01
C VAL A 26 -15.25 -8.54 -9.27
N TYR A 27 -15.32 -8.43 -7.96
CA TYR A 27 -16.00 -9.28 -6.98
C TYR A 27 -15.44 -10.70 -6.82
N GLU A 28 -14.89 -11.38 -7.87
CA GLU A 28 -14.43 -12.77 -7.73
C GLU A 28 -13.24 -12.87 -6.77
N VAL A 29 -12.26 -11.92 -6.88
CA VAL A 29 -11.13 -11.89 -5.94
C VAL A 29 -11.62 -11.68 -4.51
N ALA A 30 -12.55 -10.76 -4.28
CA ALA A 30 -13.12 -10.50 -2.94
C ALA A 30 -13.83 -11.74 -2.38
N ALA A 31 -14.61 -12.44 -3.19
CA ALA A 31 -15.26 -13.70 -2.79
C ALA A 31 -14.24 -14.78 -2.43
N LEU A 32 -13.16 -14.90 -3.20
CA LEU A 32 -12.06 -15.84 -2.88
C LEU A 32 -11.34 -15.48 -1.58
N MET A 33 -11.17 -14.19 -1.29
CA MET A 33 -10.59 -13.71 -0.03
C MET A 33 -11.47 -14.07 1.17
N GLU A 34 -12.79 -13.89 1.04
CA GLU A 34 -13.77 -14.25 2.06
C GLU A 34 -13.78 -15.76 2.32
N ASP A 35 -13.86 -16.57 1.25
CA ASP A 35 -13.83 -18.03 1.33
C ASP A 35 -12.52 -18.57 1.95
N ALA A 36 -11.40 -17.89 1.74
CA ALA A 36 -10.11 -18.28 2.28
C ALA A 36 -9.93 -17.93 3.76
N GLY A 37 -10.75 -17.03 4.31
CA GLY A 37 -10.64 -16.55 5.69
C GLY A 37 -9.26 -15.98 5.98
N ASP A 38 -8.56 -16.54 6.96
CA ASP A 38 -7.21 -16.09 7.36
C ASP A 38 -6.08 -16.58 6.44
N THR A 39 -6.39 -17.35 5.38
CA THR A 39 -5.35 -17.92 4.52
C THR A 39 -4.93 -16.90 3.44
N PRO A 40 -3.66 -16.49 3.36
CA PRO A 40 -3.15 -15.69 2.27
C PRO A 40 -3.32 -16.37 0.91
N LEU A 41 -3.77 -15.60 -0.09
CA LEU A 41 -3.93 -16.05 -1.46
C LEU A 41 -2.93 -15.37 -2.37
N TYR A 42 -2.20 -16.15 -3.18
CA TYR A 42 -1.40 -15.66 -4.28
C TYR A 42 -2.13 -15.96 -5.59
N LEU A 43 -2.64 -14.91 -6.22
CA LEU A 43 -3.41 -14.96 -7.45
C LEU A 43 -2.44 -14.72 -8.62
N GLU A 44 -2.10 -15.78 -9.36
CA GLU A 44 -1.09 -15.72 -10.43
C GLU A 44 -1.59 -14.95 -11.65
N ASN A 45 -2.88 -15.03 -11.92
CA ASN A 45 -3.51 -14.47 -13.11
C ASN A 45 -4.75 -13.67 -12.74
N VAL A 46 -4.60 -12.35 -12.63
CA VAL A 46 -5.74 -11.43 -12.47
C VAL A 46 -6.06 -10.85 -13.84
N LYS A 47 -7.30 -11.01 -14.29
CA LYS A 47 -7.77 -10.56 -15.61
C LYS A 47 -7.47 -9.09 -15.85
N GLY A 48 -6.78 -8.79 -16.95
CA GLY A 48 -6.38 -7.46 -17.35
C GLY A 48 -5.07 -6.98 -16.71
N SER A 49 -4.58 -7.62 -15.64
CA SER A 49 -3.34 -7.24 -14.97
C SER A 49 -2.13 -7.94 -15.60
N VAL A 50 -1.00 -7.23 -15.61
CA VAL A 50 0.32 -7.81 -15.93
C VAL A 50 1.07 -8.29 -14.69
N LEU A 51 0.49 -8.09 -13.50
CA LEU A 51 1.06 -8.45 -12.21
C LEU A 51 0.16 -9.45 -11.48
N PRO A 52 0.74 -10.35 -10.69
CA PRO A 52 0.00 -11.15 -9.74
C PRO A 52 -0.57 -10.29 -8.61
N CYS A 53 -1.43 -10.88 -7.78
CA CYS A 53 -1.98 -10.21 -6.60
C CYS A 53 -1.83 -11.10 -5.38
N ILE A 54 -1.39 -10.55 -4.26
CA ILE A 54 -1.37 -11.20 -2.95
C ILE A 54 -2.44 -10.58 -2.05
N THR A 55 -3.19 -11.42 -1.33
CA THR A 55 -4.23 -10.95 -0.41
C THR A 55 -4.12 -11.63 0.95
N ASN A 56 -4.82 -11.13 1.96
CA ASN A 56 -4.96 -11.70 3.30
C ASN A 56 -3.63 -11.85 4.08
N ILE A 57 -2.59 -11.08 3.74
CA ILE A 57 -1.26 -11.20 4.39
C ILE A 57 -1.24 -10.73 5.85
N CYS A 58 -2.23 -9.98 6.29
CA CYS A 58 -2.40 -9.48 7.65
C CYS A 58 -3.74 -9.91 8.28
N SER A 59 -4.40 -10.95 7.76
CA SER A 59 -5.73 -11.38 8.18
C SER A 59 -5.77 -11.98 9.60
N SER A 60 -4.64 -12.40 10.15
CA SER A 60 -4.55 -12.92 11.51
C SER A 60 -3.35 -12.38 12.28
N ARG A 61 -3.45 -12.45 13.62
CA ARG A 61 -2.33 -12.09 14.51
C ARG A 61 -1.10 -12.96 14.27
N ASP A 62 -1.29 -14.23 13.94
CA ASP A 62 -0.20 -15.17 13.67
C ASP A 62 0.59 -14.76 12.41
N LEU A 63 -0.08 -14.26 11.37
CA LEU A 63 0.57 -13.77 10.15
C LEU A 63 1.35 -12.49 10.42
N VAL A 64 0.77 -11.56 11.18
CA VAL A 64 1.47 -10.33 11.59
C VAL A 64 2.67 -10.65 12.47
N ALA A 65 2.53 -11.57 13.44
CA ALA A 65 3.63 -12.01 14.30
C ALA A 65 4.76 -12.65 13.48
N LEU A 66 4.41 -13.49 12.50
CA LEU A 66 5.37 -14.11 11.59
C LEU A 66 6.14 -13.05 10.78
N ALA A 67 5.43 -12.04 10.25
CA ALA A 67 6.04 -10.95 9.50
C ALA A 67 6.95 -10.06 10.37
N LEU A 68 6.62 -9.91 11.65
CA LEU A 68 7.39 -9.17 12.63
C LEU A 68 8.47 -9.99 13.34
N GLU A 69 8.57 -11.29 13.05
CA GLU A 69 9.51 -12.22 13.72
C GLU A 69 9.38 -12.17 15.26
N CYS A 70 8.13 -12.30 15.76
CA CYS A 70 7.82 -12.32 17.20
C CYS A 70 6.65 -13.26 17.49
N GLU A 71 6.37 -13.51 18.77
CA GLU A 71 5.20 -14.26 19.19
C GLU A 71 3.92 -13.38 19.08
N PRO A 72 2.73 -13.97 18.84
CA PRO A 72 1.48 -13.21 18.69
C PRO A 72 1.11 -12.34 19.91
N ASN A 73 1.52 -12.71 21.10
CA ASN A 73 1.32 -11.94 22.33
C ASN A 73 2.31 -10.78 22.49
N GLU A 74 3.40 -10.77 21.71
CA GLU A 74 4.44 -9.73 21.76
C GLU A 74 4.18 -8.58 20.76
N ILE A 75 3.25 -8.71 19.81
CA ILE A 75 2.98 -7.72 18.76
C ILE A 75 2.80 -6.31 19.35
N ILE A 76 1.95 -6.18 20.38
CA ILE A 76 1.64 -4.86 20.97
C ILE A 76 2.87 -4.25 21.64
N SER A 77 3.63 -5.05 22.38
CA SER A 77 4.86 -4.56 23.03
C SER A 77 5.94 -4.19 22.01
N LYS A 78 6.03 -4.94 20.90
CA LYS A 78 6.97 -4.65 19.82
C LYS A 78 6.61 -3.36 19.10
N ILE A 79 5.33 -3.14 18.75
CA ILE A 79 4.85 -1.88 18.15
C ILE A 79 5.07 -0.70 19.11
N SER A 80 4.70 -0.84 20.39
CA SER A 80 4.93 0.21 21.39
C SER A 80 6.41 0.49 21.58
N GLY A 81 7.25 -0.54 21.56
CA GLY A 81 8.71 -0.39 21.62
C GLY A 81 9.27 0.39 20.44
N ALA A 82 8.81 0.09 19.21
CA ALA A 82 9.23 0.78 18.00
C ALA A 82 8.83 2.26 18.00
N ILE A 83 7.59 2.56 18.42
CA ILE A 83 7.10 3.94 18.54
C ILE A 83 7.95 4.77 19.53
N ASN A 84 8.38 4.17 20.64
CA ASN A 84 9.17 4.85 21.65
C ASN A 84 10.69 4.87 21.35
N ASN A 85 11.15 4.08 20.38
CA ASN A 85 12.58 3.96 20.03
C ASN A 85 12.71 3.94 18.51
N LEU A 86 12.51 5.08 17.89
CA LEU A 86 12.59 5.25 16.44
C LEU A 86 13.99 4.87 15.93
N SER A 87 14.05 4.29 14.72
CA SER A 87 15.27 3.88 14.04
C SER A 87 15.26 4.36 12.61
N GLU A 88 16.16 5.26 12.25
CA GLU A 88 16.27 5.78 10.90
C GLU A 88 16.52 4.67 9.88
N PRO A 89 15.75 4.62 8.77
CA PRO A 89 15.95 3.63 7.72
C PRO A 89 17.26 3.90 6.96
N LYS A 90 17.94 2.81 6.60
CA LYS A 90 19.11 2.91 5.72
C LYS A 90 18.66 3.14 4.29
N THR A 91 19.38 3.98 3.56
CA THR A 91 19.30 4.02 2.11
C THR A 91 20.13 2.88 1.54
N VAL A 92 19.53 2.07 0.67
CA VAL A 92 20.23 1.01 -0.06
C VAL A 92 20.19 1.29 -1.56
N GLU A 93 21.16 0.75 -2.29
CA GLU A 93 21.13 0.80 -3.75
C GLU A 93 19.91 0.06 -4.27
N THR A 94 19.34 0.57 -5.33
CA THR A 94 18.06 0.13 -5.89
C THR A 94 18.14 -1.33 -6.34
N SER A 95 17.22 -2.14 -5.87
CA SER A 95 16.79 -3.32 -6.61
C SER A 95 16.27 -2.87 -7.99
N SER A 96 16.45 -3.67 -9.04
CA SER A 96 16.02 -3.32 -10.39
C SER A 96 14.51 -3.06 -10.42
N TYR A 97 14.13 -1.88 -10.91
CA TYR A 97 12.76 -1.52 -11.23
C TYR A 97 12.64 -1.28 -12.72
N LYS A 98 11.59 -1.79 -13.30
CA LYS A 98 11.22 -1.57 -14.68
C LYS A 98 10.11 -0.54 -14.76
N GLU A 99 10.30 0.51 -15.55
CA GLU A 99 9.20 1.41 -15.92
C GLU A 99 8.29 0.71 -16.93
N ILE A 100 7.00 0.70 -16.67
CA ILE A 100 5.96 0.19 -17.58
C ILE A 100 5.06 1.34 -18.02
N GLU A 101 4.14 1.08 -18.95
CA GLU A 101 3.14 2.05 -19.36
C GLU A 101 2.38 2.59 -18.13
N ALA A 102 2.19 3.91 -18.07
CA ALA A 102 1.47 4.58 -16.98
C ALA A 102 -0.06 4.36 -17.11
N SER A 103 -0.47 3.09 -17.03
CA SER A 103 -1.86 2.67 -17.14
C SER A 103 -2.28 1.82 -15.96
N LEU A 104 -3.30 2.30 -15.24
CA LEU A 104 -3.95 1.58 -14.14
C LEU A 104 -4.68 0.31 -14.61
N ASP A 105 -4.92 0.17 -15.92
CA ASP A 105 -5.54 -1.03 -16.50
C ASP A 105 -4.61 -2.24 -16.47
N LEU A 106 -3.30 -2.00 -16.28
CA LEU A 106 -2.28 -3.04 -16.17
C LEU A 106 -2.09 -3.57 -14.75
N LEU A 107 -2.73 -2.95 -13.75
CA LEU A 107 -2.60 -3.30 -12.34
C LEU A 107 -3.81 -4.09 -11.83
N PRO A 108 -3.65 -4.97 -10.82
CA PRO A 108 -4.73 -5.76 -10.25
C PRO A 108 -5.58 -4.92 -9.27
N ILE A 109 -6.28 -3.89 -9.79
CA ILE A 109 -7.11 -3.00 -8.97
C ILE A 109 -8.48 -3.63 -8.80
N LEU A 110 -8.87 -3.87 -7.55
CA LEU A 110 -10.04 -4.67 -7.20
C LEU A 110 -11.29 -3.82 -6.98
N THR A 111 -12.44 -4.36 -7.36
CA THR A 111 -13.76 -3.94 -6.85
C THR A 111 -14.22 -5.00 -5.87
N HIS A 112 -14.32 -4.66 -4.59
CA HIS A 112 -14.61 -5.64 -3.54
C HIS A 112 -16.11 -5.86 -3.37
N GLN A 113 -16.91 -4.78 -3.36
CA GLN A 113 -18.34 -4.86 -3.06
C GLN A 113 -19.19 -4.21 -4.16
N THR A 114 -20.40 -4.70 -4.33
CA THR A 114 -21.37 -4.14 -5.30
C THR A 114 -21.80 -2.72 -4.97
N THR A 115 -21.58 -2.29 -3.73
CA THR A 115 -21.88 -0.95 -3.23
C THR A 115 -20.71 0.01 -3.38
N ASP A 116 -19.51 -0.47 -3.76
CA ASP A 116 -18.36 0.39 -3.97
C ASP A 116 -18.55 1.29 -5.22
N GLY A 117 -18.06 2.51 -5.15
CA GLY A 117 -18.16 3.49 -6.24
C GLY A 117 -17.35 3.12 -7.48
N GLY A 118 -16.41 2.18 -7.37
CA GLY A 118 -15.52 1.72 -8.43
C GLY A 118 -14.41 0.82 -7.93
N PRO A 119 -13.40 0.53 -8.76
CA PRO A 119 -12.21 -0.19 -8.34
C PRO A 119 -11.33 0.67 -7.42
N TYR A 120 -10.76 0.06 -6.37
CA TYR A 120 -9.94 0.74 -5.36
C TYR A 120 -8.56 0.13 -5.20
N ILE A 121 -7.56 0.98 -5.01
CA ILE A 121 -6.33 0.65 -4.32
C ILE A 121 -6.50 1.08 -2.86
N ALA A 122 -6.61 0.13 -1.94
CA ALA A 122 -6.85 0.39 -0.51
C ALA A 122 -5.62 0.07 0.37
N SER A 123 -4.59 -0.58 -0.19
CA SER A 123 -3.40 -1.05 0.53
C SER A 123 -2.12 -0.30 0.17
N ALA A 124 -2.22 0.80 -0.57
CA ALA A 124 -1.07 1.62 -0.92
C ALA A 124 -0.94 2.85 -0.01
N MET A 125 0.27 3.37 0.05
CA MET A 125 0.61 4.54 0.84
C MET A 125 1.20 5.65 -0.02
N ALA A 126 0.80 6.88 0.25
CA ALA A 126 1.45 8.05 -0.28
C ALA A 126 2.76 8.30 0.47
N VAL A 127 3.84 8.46 -0.28
CA VAL A 127 5.16 8.86 0.21
C VAL A 127 5.42 10.26 -0.32
N ALA A 128 5.32 11.24 0.55
CA ALA A 128 5.48 12.65 0.24
C ALA A 128 6.70 13.22 0.97
N HIS A 129 7.25 14.30 0.45
CA HIS A 129 8.36 15.01 1.07
C HIS A 129 8.11 16.51 1.09
N ASP A 130 8.29 17.13 2.24
CA ASP A 130 8.27 18.58 2.44
C ASP A 130 9.66 19.02 2.92
N GLU A 131 10.14 20.19 2.46
CA GLU A 131 11.49 20.68 2.79
C GLU A 131 11.67 20.99 4.27
N GLU A 132 10.61 21.34 4.99
CA GLU A 132 10.65 21.69 6.41
C GLU A 132 10.36 20.48 7.32
N HIS A 133 9.37 19.65 6.92
CA HIS A 133 8.85 18.57 7.74
C HIS A 133 9.38 17.18 7.36
N GLY A 134 10.13 17.07 6.26
CA GLY A 134 10.72 15.81 5.81
C GLY A 134 9.73 14.87 5.12
N ARG A 135 9.93 13.56 5.29
CA ARG A 135 9.11 12.52 4.66
C ARG A 135 7.89 12.20 5.53
N ASN A 136 6.75 12.03 4.86
CA ASN A 136 5.54 11.45 5.43
C ASN A 136 5.12 10.23 4.61
N ILE A 137 4.74 9.15 5.29
CA ILE A 137 4.19 7.95 4.67
C ILE A 137 2.87 7.60 5.34
N SER A 138 1.79 7.63 4.58
CA SER A 138 0.45 7.40 5.12
C SER A 138 -0.47 6.66 4.16
N PHE A 139 -1.38 5.86 4.71
CA PHE A 139 -2.41 5.17 3.94
C PHE A 139 -3.42 6.15 3.38
N HIS A 140 -3.66 6.04 2.08
CA HIS A 140 -4.73 6.75 1.39
C HIS A 140 -5.36 5.83 0.37
N ARG A 141 -6.61 5.40 0.60
CA ARG A 141 -7.34 4.69 -0.45
C ARG A 141 -7.58 5.60 -1.64
N ALA A 142 -7.53 5.04 -2.83
CA ALA A 142 -7.78 5.76 -4.06
C ALA A 142 -8.70 4.95 -4.98
N MET A 143 -9.76 5.59 -5.47
CA MET A 143 -10.71 5.02 -6.42
C MET A 143 -10.27 5.36 -7.84
N LYS A 144 -10.18 4.36 -8.70
CA LYS A 144 -9.87 4.53 -10.12
C LYS A 144 -11.00 5.26 -10.83
N ILE A 145 -10.66 6.30 -11.59
CA ILE A 145 -11.58 7.04 -12.45
C ILE A 145 -11.49 6.54 -13.89
N ASP A 146 -10.26 6.44 -14.41
CA ASP A 146 -9.94 5.99 -15.76
C ASP A 146 -8.56 5.31 -15.78
N SER A 147 -7.95 5.15 -16.96
CA SER A 147 -6.67 4.44 -17.12
C SER A 147 -5.49 5.11 -16.42
N ASN A 148 -5.55 6.41 -16.13
CA ASN A 148 -4.44 7.15 -15.52
C ASN A 148 -4.84 8.16 -14.44
N HIS A 149 -6.13 8.20 -14.05
CA HIS A 149 -6.59 9.06 -12.96
C HIS A 149 -7.26 8.27 -11.85
N MET A 150 -7.02 8.72 -10.61
CA MET A 150 -7.71 8.26 -9.41
C MET A 150 -8.22 9.45 -8.60
N VAL A 151 -9.26 9.25 -7.81
CA VAL A 151 -9.63 10.17 -6.73
C VAL A 151 -9.17 9.58 -5.41
N MET A 152 -8.46 10.37 -4.62
CA MET A 152 -7.86 9.93 -3.37
C MET A 152 -8.63 10.43 -2.16
N ARG A 153 -8.83 9.55 -1.16
CA ARG A 153 -9.38 9.93 0.13
C ARG A 153 -8.28 10.50 1.01
N ILE A 154 -8.23 11.81 1.14
CA ILE A 154 -7.26 12.52 1.99
C ILE A 154 -8.00 13.14 3.18
N LEU A 155 -7.53 12.84 4.38
CA LEU A 155 -7.97 13.46 5.62
C LEU A 155 -7.14 14.73 5.89
N ASP A 156 -7.68 15.59 6.74
CA ASP A 156 -7.02 16.82 7.19
C ASP A 156 -5.90 16.49 8.20
N ARG A 157 -4.76 16.00 7.65
CA ARG A 157 -3.55 15.56 8.35
C ARG A 157 -2.31 15.90 7.50
N HIS A 158 -1.16 15.26 7.75
CA HIS A 158 0.15 15.61 7.19
C HIS A 158 0.17 15.72 5.66
N LEU A 159 -0.37 14.74 4.92
CA LEU A 159 -0.42 14.83 3.46
C LEU A 159 -1.22 16.04 2.98
N LYS A 160 -2.33 16.37 3.66
CA LYS A 160 -3.12 17.56 3.34
C LYS A 160 -2.34 18.85 3.62
N GLU A 161 -1.62 18.89 4.73
CA GLU A 161 -0.73 20.01 5.06
C GLU A 161 0.35 20.19 3.97
N TYR A 162 0.99 19.11 3.53
CA TYR A 162 1.97 19.17 2.44
C TYR A 162 1.36 19.69 1.13
N MET A 163 0.14 19.25 0.80
CA MET A 163 -0.60 19.78 -0.36
C MET A 163 -0.86 21.29 -0.24
N ASP A 164 -1.27 21.77 0.94
CA ASP A 164 -1.55 23.19 1.19
C ASP A 164 -0.26 24.04 1.15
N ARG A 165 0.88 23.42 1.45
CA ARG A 165 2.21 24.02 1.31
C ARG A 165 2.78 23.95 -0.11
N GLY A 166 2.05 23.33 -1.05
CA GLY A 166 2.39 23.31 -2.47
C GLY A 166 2.97 22.01 -3.01
N LEU A 167 2.86 20.90 -2.27
CA LEU A 167 3.21 19.57 -2.79
C LEU A 167 2.40 19.29 -4.07
N LYS A 168 3.10 18.99 -5.16
CA LYS A 168 2.48 18.66 -6.44
C LYS A 168 2.59 17.19 -6.79
N GLU A 169 3.76 16.62 -6.53
CA GLU A 169 4.12 15.27 -6.91
C GLU A 169 4.49 14.44 -5.67
N PHE A 170 4.14 13.17 -5.67
CA PHE A 170 4.48 12.21 -4.62
C PHE A 170 4.54 10.80 -5.21
N ALA A 171 5.17 9.87 -4.48
CA ALA A 171 5.13 8.46 -4.83
C ALA A 171 3.94 7.76 -4.13
N TYR A 172 3.23 6.88 -4.87
CA TYR A 172 2.16 6.05 -4.33
C TYR A 172 2.61 4.58 -4.43
N CYS A 173 2.94 4.00 -3.28
CA CYS A 173 3.63 2.73 -3.14
C CYS A 173 2.65 1.61 -2.77
N ASN A 174 2.67 0.50 -3.50
CA ASN A 174 1.87 -0.69 -3.21
C ASN A 174 2.77 -1.94 -3.15
N GLY A 175 2.36 -2.93 -2.36
CA GLY A 175 3.15 -4.15 -2.17
C GLY A 175 4.38 -3.94 -1.28
N VAL A 176 4.22 -3.25 -0.16
CA VAL A 176 5.28 -3.05 0.85
C VAL A 176 5.28 -4.14 1.90
N SER A 177 6.32 -4.20 2.71
CA SER A 177 6.42 -5.13 3.84
C SER A 177 5.43 -4.81 4.97
N VAL A 178 5.09 -5.81 5.78
CA VAL A 178 4.18 -5.64 6.93
C VAL A 178 4.70 -4.60 7.95
N PRO A 179 6.00 -4.52 8.28
CA PRO A 179 6.51 -3.42 9.11
C PRO A 179 6.22 -2.04 8.54
N VAL A 180 6.34 -1.86 7.22
CA VAL A 180 6.02 -0.59 6.54
C VAL A 180 4.52 -0.30 6.59
N LEU A 181 3.66 -1.32 6.39
CA LEU A 181 2.21 -1.17 6.57
C LEU A 181 1.88 -0.67 7.98
N LEU A 182 2.47 -1.25 9.01
CA LEU A 182 2.23 -0.87 10.41
C LEU A 182 2.80 0.52 10.74
N GLY A 183 3.99 0.84 10.25
CA GLY A 183 4.58 2.18 10.41
C GLY A 183 3.69 3.26 9.78
N SER A 184 3.26 3.06 8.54
CA SER A 184 2.37 3.99 7.81
C SER A 184 0.98 4.14 8.44
N ALA A 185 0.56 3.22 9.30
CA ALA A 185 -0.70 3.29 10.05
C ALA A 185 -0.56 4.02 11.40
N THR A 186 0.65 4.34 11.83
CA THR A 186 0.87 5.14 13.05
C THR A 186 0.61 6.62 12.78
N SER A 187 0.11 7.33 13.78
CA SER A 187 -0.10 8.77 13.70
C SER A 187 0.84 9.46 14.67
N PHE A 188 1.69 10.30 14.13
CA PHE A 188 2.63 11.13 14.88
C PHE A 188 2.40 12.62 14.66
N GLU A 189 3.22 13.42 15.28
CA GLU A 189 3.43 14.81 14.93
C GLU A 189 4.15 14.91 13.58
N ILE A 190 3.97 16.03 12.88
CA ILE A 190 4.34 16.18 11.47
C ILE A 190 5.86 16.03 11.19
N GLU A 191 6.70 16.24 12.19
CA GLU A 191 8.15 16.12 12.05
C GLU A 191 8.67 14.66 12.17
N HIS A 192 7.80 13.68 12.41
CA HIS A 192 8.20 12.30 12.57
C HIS A 192 7.98 11.50 11.28
N ASP A 193 9.04 10.78 10.89
CA ASP A 193 9.02 9.88 9.74
C ASP A 193 8.48 8.50 10.15
N GLU A 194 7.35 8.09 9.59
CA GLU A 194 6.74 6.79 9.84
C GLU A 194 7.65 5.63 9.41
N MET A 195 8.60 5.86 8.49
CA MET A 195 9.61 4.87 8.15
C MET A 195 10.56 4.56 9.30
N ALA A 196 10.78 5.49 10.23
CA ALA A 196 11.58 5.23 11.41
C ALA A 196 10.90 4.24 12.37
N VAL A 197 9.56 4.20 12.41
CA VAL A 197 8.79 3.16 13.11
C VAL A 197 8.89 1.83 12.38
N ALA A 198 8.70 1.84 11.06
CA ALA A 198 8.81 0.63 10.25
C ALA A 198 10.19 -0.04 10.42
N ASN A 199 11.25 0.77 10.38
CA ASN A 199 12.62 0.29 10.54
C ASN A 199 12.92 -0.18 11.98
N ALA A 200 12.29 0.42 12.99
CA ALA A 200 12.39 -0.05 14.39
C ALA A 200 11.62 -1.38 14.62
N LEU A 201 10.57 -1.64 13.86
CA LEU A 201 9.85 -2.93 13.87
C LEU A 201 10.66 -4.06 13.25
N ALA A 202 11.23 -3.80 12.07
CA ALA A 202 12.14 -4.70 11.36
C ALA A 202 12.90 -3.90 10.29
N ASP A 203 14.11 -4.32 9.92
CA ASP A 203 14.93 -3.68 8.89
C ASP A 203 14.09 -3.37 7.64
N SER A 204 13.85 -2.09 7.41
CA SER A 204 12.96 -1.56 6.37
C SER A 204 13.67 -0.43 5.62
N PRO A 205 14.56 -0.79 4.68
CA PRO A 205 15.34 0.22 3.97
C PRO A 205 14.48 1.07 3.04
N VAL A 206 15.01 2.23 2.70
CA VAL A 206 14.48 3.10 1.64
C VAL A 206 15.39 3.02 0.41
N ILE A 207 14.78 3.18 -0.75
CA ILE A 207 15.42 3.14 -2.06
C ILE A 207 14.97 4.34 -2.89
N GLU A 208 15.76 4.71 -3.88
CA GLU A 208 15.37 5.75 -4.84
C GLU A 208 14.66 5.12 -6.04
N VAL A 209 13.41 5.54 -6.31
CA VAL A 209 12.64 5.14 -7.50
C VAL A 209 11.94 6.36 -8.08
N GLY A 210 12.19 6.63 -9.36
CA GLY A 210 11.57 7.73 -10.07
C GLY A 210 11.83 9.13 -9.48
N GLY A 211 12.96 9.30 -8.77
CA GLY A 211 13.32 10.56 -8.09
C GLY A 211 12.79 10.68 -6.66
N HIS A 212 12.13 9.66 -6.14
CA HIS A 212 11.58 9.64 -4.77
C HIS A 212 12.28 8.60 -3.90
N MET A 213 12.52 8.96 -2.62
CA MET A 213 13.01 8.03 -1.61
C MET A 213 11.84 7.30 -0.97
N VAL A 214 11.63 6.04 -1.35
CA VAL A 214 10.46 5.24 -1.01
C VAL A 214 10.83 3.95 -0.25
N PRO A 215 9.92 3.34 0.52
CA PRO A 215 10.12 1.97 1.01
C PRO A 215 10.21 0.99 -0.17
N GLN A 216 10.94 -0.09 0.02
CA GLN A 216 10.97 -1.18 -0.97
C GLN A 216 9.55 -1.71 -1.19
N SER A 217 9.05 -1.56 -2.43
CA SER A 217 7.66 -1.82 -2.82
C SER A 217 7.63 -2.66 -4.09
N GLU A 218 6.57 -3.41 -4.33
CA GLU A 218 6.42 -4.15 -5.60
C GLU A 218 6.03 -3.21 -6.75
N VAL A 219 5.23 -2.17 -6.44
CA VAL A 219 4.81 -1.15 -7.40
C VAL A 219 5.00 0.23 -6.81
N VAL A 220 5.64 1.12 -7.57
CA VAL A 220 5.77 2.55 -7.25
C VAL A 220 5.16 3.36 -8.38
N MET A 221 4.13 4.13 -8.08
CA MET A 221 3.49 5.05 -9.00
C MET A 221 3.90 6.48 -8.67
N ILE A 222 4.41 7.22 -9.63
CA ILE A 222 4.65 8.66 -9.47
C ILE A 222 3.36 9.38 -9.85
N CYS A 223 2.82 10.12 -8.91
CA CYS A 223 1.50 10.73 -8.99
C CYS A 223 1.60 12.25 -8.88
N GLU A 224 0.76 12.96 -9.62
CA GLU A 224 0.65 14.42 -9.56
C GLU A 224 -0.78 14.83 -9.21
N PHE A 225 -0.94 15.79 -8.28
CA PHE A 225 -2.23 16.41 -8.01
C PHE A 225 -2.65 17.30 -9.18
N THR A 226 -3.77 16.98 -9.82
CA THR A 226 -4.26 17.74 -10.99
C THR A 226 -4.88 19.09 -10.62
N GLY A 227 -5.18 19.32 -9.33
CA GLY A 227 -6.00 20.45 -8.86
C GLY A 227 -7.50 20.22 -9.05
N GLY A 228 -7.91 19.16 -9.73
CA GLY A 228 -9.31 18.76 -9.89
C GLY A 228 -9.86 18.04 -8.67
N MET A 229 -11.19 17.97 -8.56
CA MET A 229 -11.92 17.25 -7.52
C MET A 229 -12.93 16.31 -8.17
N HIS A 230 -13.06 15.11 -7.65
CA HIS A 230 -14.03 14.12 -8.10
C HIS A 230 -14.76 13.49 -6.89
N ASP A 231 -15.93 12.88 -7.11
CA ASP A 231 -16.63 12.14 -6.08
C ASP A 231 -15.86 10.86 -5.76
N GLU A 232 -15.50 10.67 -4.49
CA GLU A 232 -14.90 9.48 -3.93
C GLU A 232 -15.94 8.75 -3.06
N GLY A 233 -16.13 7.47 -3.31
CA GLY A 233 -17.09 6.63 -2.58
C GLY A 233 -18.21 6.11 -3.52
N SER A 234 -19.16 5.34 -3.03
CA SER A 234 -19.11 4.78 -1.69
C SER A 234 -17.99 3.75 -1.56
N PHE A 235 -17.58 3.46 -0.34
CA PHE A 235 -16.61 2.40 -0.03
C PHE A 235 -17.07 1.70 1.25
N LEU A 236 -17.16 0.37 1.22
CA LEU A 236 -17.47 -0.40 2.41
C LEU A 236 -16.20 -0.52 3.26
N ASP A 237 -16.20 0.07 4.45
CA ASP A 237 -15.06 0.02 5.34
C ASP A 237 -15.00 -1.29 6.14
N LEU A 238 -13.92 -1.47 6.92
CA LEU A 238 -13.68 -2.66 7.75
C LEU A 238 -14.75 -2.92 8.82
N THR A 239 -15.62 -1.94 9.12
CA THR A 239 -16.75 -2.07 10.05
C THR A 239 -18.05 -2.49 9.35
N GLU A 240 -17.96 -2.85 8.07
CA GLU A 240 -19.10 -3.18 7.20
C GLU A 240 -20.10 -2.01 7.08
N THR A 241 -19.62 -0.80 7.31
CA THR A 241 -20.42 0.43 7.16
C THR A 241 -20.04 1.13 5.87
N PRO A 242 -20.97 1.42 4.95
CA PRO A 242 -20.67 2.16 3.75
C PRO A 242 -20.29 3.61 4.09
N ASP A 243 -19.09 4.02 3.67
CA ASP A 243 -18.66 5.41 3.79
C ASP A 243 -19.43 6.28 2.79
N ILE A 244 -19.70 7.51 3.17
CA ILE A 244 -20.45 8.46 2.34
C ILE A 244 -19.59 8.98 1.19
N ILE A 245 -20.22 9.29 0.07
CA ILE A 245 -19.56 9.93 -1.07
C ILE A 245 -19.07 11.33 -0.67
N ARG A 246 -17.82 11.64 -0.97
CA ARG A 246 -17.19 12.93 -0.70
C ARG A 246 -16.35 13.40 -1.90
N LYS A 247 -16.15 14.69 -2.03
CA LYS A 247 -15.17 15.23 -2.97
C LYS A 247 -13.76 14.95 -2.45
N GLY A 248 -12.94 14.32 -3.29
CA GLY A 248 -11.53 14.10 -3.07
C GLY A 248 -10.68 14.71 -4.20
N PRO A 249 -9.40 14.99 -3.97
CA PRO A 249 -8.50 15.46 -5.01
C PRO A 249 -8.25 14.36 -6.05
N VAL A 250 -8.18 14.78 -7.31
CA VAL A 250 -7.80 13.91 -8.43
C VAL A 250 -6.28 13.90 -8.57
N ILE A 251 -5.72 12.71 -8.67
CA ILE A 251 -4.33 12.47 -8.99
C ILE A 251 -4.21 11.86 -10.39
N GLU A 252 -3.17 12.24 -11.11
CA GLU A 252 -2.75 11.65 -12.38
C GLU A 252 -1.53 10.77 -12.15
N ILE A 253 -1.54 9.57 -12.70
CA ILE A 253 -0.40 8.64 -12.67
C ILE A 253 0.53 9.00 -13.82
N LYS A 254 1.71 9.50 -13.51
CA LYS A 254 2.71 9.94 -14.51
C LYS A 254 3.64 8.81 -14.94
N LYS A 255 4.01 7.94 -13.99
CA LYS A 255 4.89 6.79 -14.22
C LYS A 255 4.49 5.64 -13.32
N ILE A 256 4.75 4.43 -13.78
CA ILE A 256 4.62 3.21 -12.99
C ILE A 256 5.92 2.43 -13.07
N PHE A 257 6.49 2.13 -11.93
CA PHE A 257 7.66 1.28 -11.78
C PHE A 257 7.26 -0.01 -11.07
N VAL A 258 7.66 -1.13 -11.63
CA VAL A 258 7.43 -2.47 -11.09
C VAL A 258 8.77 -3.10 -10.78
N ARG A 259 8.89 -3.75 -9.64
CA ARG A 259 10.11 -4.44 -9.26
C ARG A 259 10.33 -5.66 -10.17
N ASP A 260 11.56 -5.87 -10.65
CA ASP A 260 11.88 -6.89 -11.67
C ASP A 260 11.67 -8.33 -11.18
N ASP A 261 11.63 -8.55 -9.86
CA ASP A 261 11.48 -9.86 -9.22
C ASP A 261 10.16 -10.01 -8.46
N SER A 262 9.19 -9.16 -8.77
CA SER A 262 7.83 -9.19 -8.16
C SER A 262 6.93 -10.26 -8.78
#